data_e42ec37bf603c8195ce052ede222bab0
#
_entry.id   e42ec37bf603c8195ce052ede222bab0
#
_cell.length_a   1.000
_cell.length_b   1.000
_cell.length_c   1.000
_cell.angle_alpha   90.00
_cell.angle_beta   90.00
_cell.angle_gamma   90.00
#
_symmetry.space_group_name_H-M   'P 1'
#
loop_
_entity.id
_entity.type
_entity.pdbx_description
1 polymer ?
#
loop_
_entity_poly.entity_id
_entity_poly.type
_entity_poly.pdbx_seq_one_letter_code
_entity_poly.pdbx_strand_id
1 'polypeptide(L)'
;ALPAGHQEWTKWDSEVIGGNYNGHLGKGLSCKIQSTSGGVNHEILNKVKLPFSTPATLYRNSPLPSSSLALLTGIVENHAPEPVAWINQNSSGGKVFYTSLGHVEDFKKPAFNQLLKNGINWCIDQ
;
A
#
# COMPACT_ATOMS: atom_id res chain seq x y z
N ALA A 1 -23.21 -8.52 1.94
CA ALA A 1 -23.40 -9.91 1.47
C ALA A 1 -22.63 -10.12 0.16
N LEU A 2 -22.00 -11.28 -0.01
CA LEU A 2 -21.31 -11.63 -1.24
C LEU A 2 -22.33 -12.02 -2.33
N PRO A 3 -22.01 -11.74 -3.61
CA PRO A 3 -22.82 -12.25 -4.73
C PRO A 3 -22.92 -13.77 -4.69
N ALA A 4 -24.00 -14.29 -5.29
CA ALA A 4 -24.21 -15.76 -5.37
C ALA A 4 -23.00 -16.44 -6.05
N GLY A 5 -22.55 -17.56 -5.50
CA GLY A 5 -21.41 -18.31 -6.00
C GLY A 5 -20.05 -17.84 -5.49
N HIS A 6 -20.01 -16.79 -4.67
CA HIS A 6 -18.78 -16.32 -4.04
C HIS A 6 -18.69 -16.82 -2.61
N GLN A 7 -17.48 -17.03 -2.15
CA GLN A 7 -17.20 -17.42 -0.77
C GLN A 7 -16.34 -16.36 -0.11
N GLU A 8 -16.59 -16.12 1.17
CA GLU A 8 -15.75 -15.23 1.97
C GLU A 8 -14.48 -15.95 2.40
N TRP A 9 -13.35 -15.32 2.18
CA TRP A 9 -12.07 -15.76 2.73
C TRP A 9 -11.68 -14.83 3.87
N THR A 10 -12.09 -15.17 5.08
CA THR A 10 -11.93 -14.31 6.26
C THR A 10 -10.47 -14.03 6.64
N LYS A 11 -9.55 -14.88 6.20
CA LYS A 11 -8.12 -14.73 6.49
C LYS A 11 -7.33 -14.08 5.36
N TRP A 12 -8.02 -13.64 4.30
CA TRP A 12 -7.36 -13.03 3.15
C TRP A 12 -6.45 -11.87 3.55
N ASP A 13 -6.98 -10.95 4.34
CA ASP A 13 -6.22 -9.76 4.74
C ASP A 13 -4.98 -10.12 5.56
N SER A 14 -5.12 -10.98 6.55
CA SER A 14 -4.01 -11.32 7.45
C SER A 14 -3.00 -12.29 6.82
N GLU A 15 -3.46 -13.28 6.05
CA GLU A 15 -2.59 -14.34 5.54
C GLU A 15 -1.98 -14.02 4.18
N VAL A 16 -2.68 -13.26 3.35
CA VAL A 16 -2.22 -12.96 1.99
C VAL A 16 -1.75 -11.51 1.87
N ILE A 17 -2.62 -10.56 2.17
CA ILE A 17 -2.31 -9.13 2.01
C ILE A 17 -1.27 -8.66 3.04
N GLY A 18 -1.32 -9.19 4.25
CA GLY A 18 -0.40 -8.79 5.31
C GLY A 18 -0.78 -7.47 5.97
N GLY A 19 -2.05 -7.13 5.96
CA GLY A 19 -2.59 -5.94 6.60
C GLY A 19 -4.10 -5.98 6.60
N ASN A 20 -4.74 -5.20 7.47
CA ASN A 20 -6.19 -5.17 7.59
C ASN A 20 -6.73 -3.76 7.35
N TYR A 21 -7.74 -3.66 6.51
CA TYR A 21 -8.46 -2.42 6.31
C TYR A 21 -9.41 -2.16 7.48
N ASN A 22 -9.28 -1.00 8.11
CA ASN A 22 -10.09 -0.59 9.27
C ASN A 22 -10.79 0.75 9.04
N GLY A 23 -11.29 0.99 7.84
CA GLY A 23 -11.93 2.22 7.48
C GLY A 23 -11.00 3.19 6.77
N HIS A 24 -11.47 4.41 6.54
CA HIS A 24 -10.73 5.43 5.82
C HIS A 24 -11.08 6.82 6.34
N LEU A 25 -10.19 7.79 6.06
CA LEU A 25 -10.47 9.19 6.32
C LEU A 25 -11.45 9.73 5.26
N GLY A 26 -12.09 10.84 5.59
CA GLY A 26 -13.06 11.46 4.68
C GLY A 26 -12.44 11.93 3.35
N LYS A 27 -13.32 12.18 2.38
CA LYS A 27 -12.90 12.68 1.06
C LYS A 27 -12.42 14.13 1.13
N GLY A 28 -11.67 14.55 0.11
CA GLY A 28 -11.24 15.94 -0.07
C GLY A 28 -10.02 16.34 0.74
N LEU A 29 -9.40 15.39 1.45
CA LEU A 29 -8.17 15.63 2.19
C LEU A 29 -6.97 15.43 1.26
N SER A 30 -5.99 16.33 1.37
CA SER A 30 -4.72 16.14 0.66
C SER A 30 -3.83 15.19 1.45
N CYS A 31 -3.37 14.16 0.79
CA CYS A 31 -2.50 13.15 1.40
C CYS A 31 -1.10 13.24 0.80
N LYS A 32 -0.10 13.39 1.66
CA LYS A 32 1.32 13.41 1.28
C LYS A 32 1.90 12.02 1.43
N ILE A 33 2.52 11.54 0.36
CA ILE A 33 3.13 10.21 0.34
C ILE A 33 4.63 10.34 0.50
N GLN A 34 5.19 9.61 1.44
CA GLN A 34 6.63 9.61 1.70
C GLN A 34 7.11 8.21 2.10
N SER A 35 8.43 7.99 1.98
CA SER A 35 9.03 6.71 2.37
C SER A 35 9.06 6.55 3.88
N THR A 36 8.99 5.29 4.31
CA THR A 36 9.30 4.91 5.69
C THR A 36 10.81 4.77 5.88
N SER A 37 11.27 4.78 7.13
CA SER A 37 12.68 4.50 7.42
C SER A 37 13.09 3.08 6.96
N GLY A 38 12.19 2.10 7.08
CA GLY A 38 12.45 0.73 6.64
C GLY A 38 12.36 0.53 5.14
N GLY A 39 11.62 1.42 4.45
CA GLY A 39 11.41 1.32 3.01
C GLY A 39 12.34 2.15 2.15
N VAL A 40 12.99 3.17 2.72
CA VAL A 40 13.71 4.19 1.96
C VAL A 40 14.78 3.64 1.01
N ASN A 41 15.41 2.53 1.37
CA ASN A 41 16.45 1.89 0.55
C ASN A 41 15.97 0.63 -0.17
N HIS A 42 14.68 0.33 -0.11
CA HIS A 42 14.13 -0.85 -0.77
C HIS A 42 14.09 -0.66 -2.30
N GLU A 43 14.40 -1.72 -3.04
CA GLU A 43 14.44 -1.66 -4.52
C GLU A 43 13.11 -1.23 -5.15
N ILE A 44 11.98 -1.51 -4.51
CA ILE A 44 10.65 -1.07 -4.99
C ILE A 44 10.56 0.46 -5.06
N LEU A 45 11.30 1.17 -4.22
CA LEU A 45 11.31 2.65 -4.24
C LEU A 45 12.37 3.23 -5.16
N ASN A 46 13.14 2.40 -5.87
CA ASN A 46 14.16 2.88 -6.80
C ASN A 46 13.54 3.76 -7.88
N LYS A 47 14.07 4.98 -8.04
CA LYS A 47 13.58 5.98 -9.02
C LYS A 47 12.16 6.48 -8.77
N VAL A 48 11.58 6.16 -7.64
CA VAL A 48 10.28 6.73 -7.22
C VAL A 48 10.56 8.10 -6.59
N LYS A 49 10.08 9.16 -7.23
CA LYS A 49 10.29 10.53 -6.72
C LYS A 49 9.34 10.81 -5.55
N LEU A 50 9.91 11.02 -4.39
CA LEU A 50 9.18 11.28 -3.15
C LEU A 50 9.63 12.60 -2.54
N PRO A 51 8.74 13.31 -1.82
CA PRO A 51 7.33 12.98 -1.63
C PRO A 51 6.48 13.33 -2.84
N PHE A 52 5.28 12.75 -2.91
CA PHE A 52 4.25 13.23 -3.83
C PHE A 52 2.91 13.30 -3.11
N SER A 53 1.94 14.01 -3.68
CA SER A 53 0.61 14.16 -3.11
C SER A 53 -0.41 13.38 -3.91
N THR A 54 -1.46 12.91 -3.24
CA THR A 54 -2.59 12.25 -3.87
C THR A 54 -3.90 12.77 -3.28
N PRO A 55 -4.96 12.90 -4.10
CA PRO A 55 -6.32 13.15 -3.60
C PRO A 55 -7.01 11.89 -3.10
N ALA A 56 -6.35 10.74 -3.17
CA ALA A 56 -6.91 9.47 -2.72
C ALA A 56 -7.26 9.50 -1.23
N THR A 57 -8.35 8.84 -0.89
CA THR A 57 -8.75 8.67 0.50
C THR A 57 -7.72 7.80 1.23
N LEU A 58 -7.27 8.25 2.40
CA LEU A 58 -6.31 7.52 3.19
C LEU A 58 -7.00 6.39 3.95
N TYR A 59 -6.61 5.15 3.67
CA TYR A 59 -7.11 3.97 4.37
C TYR A 59 -6.39 3.79 5.70
N ARG A 60 -7.14 3.33 6.71
CA ARG A 60 -6.59 2.98 8.01
C ARG A 60 -6.22 1.52 8.01
N ASN A 61 -4.93 1.25 8.05
CA ASN A 61 -4.38 -0.11 8.00
C ASN A 61 -3.46 -0.41 9.18
N SER A 62 -3.17 0.58 10.01
CA SER A 62 -2.28 0.39 11.17
C SER A 62 -2.98 -0.34 12.30
N PRO A 63 -2.24 -1.17 13.05
CA PRO A 63 -0.86 -1.53 12.80
C PRO A 63 -0.75 -2.66 11.77
N LEU A 64 0.33 -2.68 11.00
CA LEU A 64 0.64 -3.84 10.15
C LEU A 64 1.23 -4.97 11.01
N PRO A 65 0.98 -6.24 10.65
CA PRO A 65 1.64 -7.34 11.31
C PRO A 65 3.15 -7.29 11.08
N SER A 66 3.92 -7.93 11.97
CA SER A 66 5.39 -7.92 11.91
C SER A 66 5.95 -8.58 10.65
N SER A 67 5.17 -9.41 9.98
CA SER A 67 5.55 -10.05 8.71
C SER A 67 5.54 -9.07 7.53
N SER A 68 4.93 -7.90 7.68
CA SER A 68 4.82 -6.90 6.62
C SER A 68 5.82 -5.77 6.85
N LEU A 69 6.42 -5.30 5.76
CA LEU A 69 7.30 -4.12 5.77
C LEU A 69 6.61 -2.97 5.04
N ALA A 70 6.27 -1.92 5.77
CA ALA A 70 5.75 -0.71 5.18
C ALA A 70 6.85 0.00 4.38
N LEU A 71 6.56 0.33 3.13
CA LEU A 71 7.47 1.05 2.25
C LEU A 71 7.15 2.55 2.20
N LEU A 72 5.86 2.87 2.13
CA LEU A 72 5.35 4.23 2.04
C LEU A 72 4.28 4.47 3.09
N THR A 73 4.26 5.69 3.61
CA THR A 73 3.18 6.20 4.44
C THR A 73 2.46 7.35 3.76
N GLY A 74 1.16 7.46 4.05
CA GLY A 74 0.37 8.62 3.71
C GLY A 74 0.14 9.47 4.95
N ILE A 75 0.25 10.78 4.79
CA ILE A 75 0.11 11.75 5.86
C ILE A 75 -0.96 12.75 5.48
N VAL A 76 -1.97 12.87 6.34
CA VAL A 76 -3.00 13.89 6.27
C VAL A 76 -2.86 14.75 7.52
N GLU A 77 -2.95 16.07 7.37
CA GLU A 77 -2.83 17.01 8.47
C GLU A 77 -3.78 16.64 9.62
N ASN A 78 -3.26 16.67 10.84
CA ASN A 78 -3.99 16.35 12.08
C ASN A 78 -4.42 14.88 12.22
N HIS A 79 -3.85 13.99 11.42
CA HIS A 79 -4.10 12.56 11.51
C HIS A 79 -2.79 11.79 11.65
N ALA A 80 -2.85 10.62 12.28
CA ALA A 80 -1.70 9.73 12.36
C ALA A 80 -1.34 9.21 10.96
N PRO A 81 -0.03 9.02 10.66
CA PRO A 81 0.37 8.41 9.39
C PRO A 81 -0.18 6.99 9.25
N GLU A 82 -0.51 6.62 8.02
CA GLU A 82 -0.99 5.27 7.71
C GLU A 82 -0.14 4.66 6.61
N PRO A 83 0.15 3.35 6.66
CA PRO A 83 0.85 2.69 5.57
C PRO A 83 -0.03 2.65 4.32
N VAL A 84 0.55 3.00 3.18
CA VAL A 84 -0.15 3.02 1.88
C VAL A 84 0.48 2.11 0.84
N ALA A 85 1.65 1.57 1.13
CA ALA A 85 2.30 0.53 0.33
C ALA A 85 3.17 -0.31 1.25
N TRP A 86 3.09 -1.61 1.10
CA TRP A 86 3.90 -2.56 1.87
C TRP A 86 4.17 -3.84 1.09
N ILE A 87 5.12 -4.59 1.59
CA ILE A 87 5.40 -5.94 1.10
C ILE A 87 5.14 -6.94 2.21
N ASN A 88 4.76 -8.12 1.79
CA ASN A 88 4.55 -9.26 2.67
C ASN A 88 4.97 -10.52 1.95
N GLN A 89 5.28 -11.55 2.72
CA GLN A 89 5.48 -12.89 2.20
C GLN A 89 4.37 -13.76 2.79
N ASN A 90 3.54 -14.36 1.95
CA ASN A 90 2.44 -15.19 2.45
C ASN A 90 2.97 -16.50 3.06
N SER A 91 2.08 -17.28 3.69
CA SER A 91 2.45 -18.52 4.38
C SER A 91 3.11 -19.56 3.47
N SER A 92 2.88 -19.47 2.16
CA SER A 92 3.49 -20.34 1.15
C SER A 92 4.80 -19.78 0.59
N GLY A 93 5.30 -18.65 1.12
CA GLY A 93 6.51 -18.00 0.65
C GLY A 93 6.32 -17.09 -0.57
N GLY A 94 5.07 -16.92 -1.04
CA GLY A 94 4.77 -16.04 -2.17
C GLY A 94 4.95 -14.57 -1.80
N LYS A 95 5.53 -13.79 -2.72
CA LYS A 95 5.72 -12.36 -2.54
C LYS A 95 4.43 -11.60 -2.79
N VAL A 96 4.12 -10.65 -1.93
CA VAL A 96 2.96 -9.76 -2.06
C VAL A 96 3.44 -8.32 -2.00
N PHE A 97 3.06 -7.54 -2.98
CA PHE A 97 3.17 -6.09 -2.95
C PHE A 97 1.76 -5.51 -2.90
N TYR A 98 1.49 -4.69 -1.90
CA TYR A 98 0.19 -4.06 -1.71
C TYR A 98 0.34 -2.54 -1.77
N THR A 99 -0.64 -1.89 -2.40
CA THR A 99 -0.82 -0.45 -2.24
C THR A 99 -2.31 -0.10 -2.24
N SER A 100 -2.69 0.81 -1.36
CA SER A 100 -4.03 1.40 -1.33
C SER A 100 -4.15 2.61 -2.25
N LEU A 101 -3.05 3.06 -2.84
CA LEU A 101 -3.04 4.13 -3.82
C LEU A 101 -3.67 3.62 -5.14
N GLY A 102 -4.03 4.54 -6.02
CA GLY A 102 -4.64 4.17 -7.30
C GLY A 102 -5.87 4.97 -7.62
N HIS A 103 -6.01 6.16 -7.00
CA HIS A 103 -6.98 7.14 -7.48
C HIS A 103 -6.69 7.43 -8.95
N VAL A 104 -7.72 7.73 -9.74
CA VAL A 104 -7.56 8.00 -11.17
C VAL A 104 -6.46 9.03 -11.44
N GLU A 105 -6.31 10.02 -10.57
CA GLU A 105 -5.26 11.04 -10.70
C GLU A 105 -3.85 10.50 -10.43
N ASP A 106 -3.72 9.43 -9.64
CA ASP A 106 -2.42 8.83 -9.36
C ASP A 106 -1.79 8.25 -10.62
N PHE A 107 -2.59 7.67 -11.50
CA PHE A 107 -2.10 7.09 -12.76
C PHE A 107 -1.49 8.13 -13.71
N LYS A 108 -1.71 9.40 -13.46
CA LYS A 108 -1.07 10.51 -14.19
C LYS A 108 0.29 10.90 -13.61
N LYS A 109 0.68 10.33 -12.47
CA LYS A 109 1.93 10.67 -11.77
C LYS A 109 3.03 9.68 -12.11
N PRO A 110 4.18 10.15 -12.65
CA PRO A 110 5.32 9.27 -12.92
C PRO A 110 5.79 8.48 -11.69
N ALA A 111 5.77 9.10 -10.51
CA ALA A 111 6.17 8.43 -9.27
C ALA A 111 5.29 7.21 -8.97
N PHE A 112 3.98 7.34 -9.11
CA PHE A 112 3.06 6.23 -8.87
C PHE A 112 3.26 5.11 -9.90
N ASN A 113 3.40 5.47 -11.17
CA ASN A 113 3.63 4.49 -12.24
C ASN A 113 4.96 3.75 -12.04
N GLN A 114 6.00 4.45 -11.60
CA GLN A 114 7.29 3.83 -11.28
C GLN A 114 7.14 2.87 -10.11
N LEU A 115 6.39 3.24 -9.09
CA LEU A 115 6.11 2.37 -7.94
C LEU A 115 5.43 1.07 -8.37
N LEU A 116 4.40 1.15 -9.20
CA LEU A 116 3.69 -0.03 -9.70
C LEU A 116 4.61 -0.94 -10.50
N LYS A 117 5.39 -0.36 -11.41
CA LYS A 117 6.35 -1.12 -12.21
C LYS A 117 7.34 -1.86 -11.32
N ASN A 118 7.90 -1.15 -10.34
CA ASN A 118 8.88 -1.73 -9.42
C ASN A 118 8.26 -2.85 -8.57
N GLY A 119 7.03 -2.64 -8.09
CA GLY A 119 6.31 -3.64 -7.31
C GLY A 119 6.04 -4.91 -8.09
N ILE A 120 5.59 -4.79 -9.34
CA ILE A 120 5.37 -5.93 -10.23
C ILE A 120 6.68 -6.67 -10.47
N ASN A 121 7.74 -5.95 -10.82
CA ASN A 121 9.04 -6.56 -11.07
C ASN A 121 9.57 -7.30 -9.85
N TRP A 122 9.42 -6.70 -8.67
CA TRP A 122 9.83 -7.35 -7.42
C TRP A 122 9.09 -8.66 -7.18
N CYS A 123 7.79 -8.70 -7.46
CA CYS A 123 6.98 -9.90 -7.25
C CYS A 123 7.37 -11.05 -8.18
N ILE A 124 7.81 -10.76 -9.40
CA ILE A 124 8.17 -11.79 -10.40
C ILE A 124 9.64 -12.14 -10.39
N ASP A 125 10.50 -11.31 -9.80
CA ASP A 125 11.93 -11.60 -9.70
C ASP A 125 12.19 -12.73 -8.69
N GLN A 126 13.06 -13.63 -9.07
CA GLN A 126 13.42 -14.80 -8.26
C GLN A 126 14.57 -14.49 -7.31
#